data_f3044ae26fd6fcf2aba3285a122e6834
#
_entry.id   f3044ae26fd6fcf2aba3285a122e6834
#
_cell.length_a   1.000
_cell.length_b   1.000
_cell.length_c   1.000
_cell.angle_alpha   90.00
_cell.angle_beta   90.00
_cell.angle_gamma   90.00
#
_symmetry.space_group_name_H-M   'P 1'
#
loop_
_entity.id
_entity.type
_entity.pdbx_description
1 polymer ?
#
loop_
_entity_poly.entity_id
_entity_poly.type
_entity_poly.pdbx_seq_one_letter_code
_entity_poly.pdbx_strand_id
1 'polypeptide(L)'
;MLLTADNYFNKYELANFNVQSTYGLDETDKEALEDISGVAQVELGYTADTLMKDKNIVTKLFSTSKSDNLNQYKIASGRLPEKSGEIALDDNDLVHKNVKIGDEVTFVKSDGNKLTNTLKKSTYKVVGFVSSPAYIQKSERGSSTVGKGKTDAFGVIPEQDFDLPEYTIANLTFNNLAAKQAFSDEYVSTEEKDKKSVEKALADQPEKRLNKIKTKEQKKLDDATAEINKGKAELQENEAKLANAKAQLEEGFSEYNAAKASYDAKIKHGEAEIANGEAELRSAKKQLDTAKTQIDQGETALSQAEMELEEGRAAWEDANNLLNTANGYLRSAKSTLENALKQPDLTDFELDRNSLTNSFQMLASELDLSSAERAEYENAMNQLLDDYENGNISDAEIREALNAALAQVGNAENEYQSARATLDAEKTKK
;
A
#
# COMPACT_ATOMS: atom_id res chain seq x y z
N MET A 1 -9.85 -49.13 14.83
CA MET A 1 -9.46 -47.70 14.79
C MET A 1 -9.11 -47.26 13.37
N LEU A 2 -8.18 -47.89 12.67
CA LEU A 2 -7.79 -47.46 11.31
C LEU A 2 -8.95 -47.48 10.32
N LEU A 3 -9.73 -48.55 10.25
CA LEU A 3 -10.94 -48.65 9.42
C LEU A 3 -11.99 -47.56 9.71
N THR A 4 -12.08 -47.12 10.97
CA THR A 4 -12.97 -46.03 11.37
C THR A 4 -12.50 -44.69 10.89
N ALA A 5 -11.15 -44.50 10.90
CA ALA A 5 -10.50 -43.27 10.37
C ALA A 5 -10.68 -43.21 8.84
N ASP A 6 -10.40 -44.31 8.13
CA ASP A 6 -10.60 -44.39 6.66
C ASP A 6 -12.04 -44.05 6.26
N ASN A 7 -13.01 -44.67 6.95
CA ASN A 7 -14.42 -44.39 6.68
C ASN A 7 -14.81 -42.94 6.97
N TYR A 8 -14.18 -42.32 7.97
CA TYR A 8 -14.40 -40.93 8.28
C TYR A 8 -13.79 -40.00 7.22
N PHE A 9 -12.55 -40.27 6.82
CA PHE A 9 -11.84 -39.49 5.80
C PHE A 9 -12.55 -39.58 4.46
N ASN A 10 -12.90 -40.78 4.04
CA ASN A 10 -13.62 -40.99 2.78
C ASN A 10 -15.03 -40.37 2.81
N LYS A 11 -15.75 -40.45 3.95
CA LYS A 11 -17.08 -39.87 4.09
C LYS A 11 -17.09 -38.36 3.91
N TYR A 12 -16.05 -37.69 4.38
CA TYR A 12 -15.92 -36.21 4.35
C TYR A 12 -14.92 -35.73 3.31
N GLU A 13 -14.54 -36.60 2.36
CA GLU A 13 -13.68 -36.32 1.22
C GLU A 13 -12.41 -35.54 1.65
N LEU A 14 -11.69 -36.09 2.66
CA LEU A 14 -10.48 -35.47 3.15
C LEU A 14 -9.42 -35.39 2.03
N ALA A 15 -8.96 -34.19 1.73
CA ALA A 15 -7.88 -33.98 0.79
C ALA A 15 -6.58 -34.68 1.25
N ASN A 16 -5.87 -35.34 0.32
CA ASN A 16 -4.59 -35.97 0.62
C ASN A 16 -3.49 -34.94 0.84
N PHE A 17 -3.54 -33.86 0.07
CA PHE A 17 -2.56 -32.77 0.18
C PHE A 17 -3.25 -31.41 0.24
N ASN A 18 -2.58 -30.53 0.95
CA ASN A 18 -2.91 -29.11 1.05
C ASN A 18 -1.69 -28.29 0.65
N VAL A 19 -1.84 -27.51 -0.41
CA VAL A 19 -0.81 -26.58 -0.88
C VAL A 19 -1.20 -25.17 -0.46
N GLN A 20 -0.29 -24.46 0.17
CA GLN A 20 -0.49 -23.07 0.58
C GLN A 20 0.56 -22.19 -0.10
N SER A 21 0.15 -21.01 -0.55
CA SER A 21 1.04 -20.03 -1.16
C SER A 21 0.86 -18.65 -0.54
N THR A 22 1.96 -18.03 -0.15
CA THR A 22 1.98 -16.63 0.33
C THR A 22 1.78 -15.61 -0.78
N TYR A 23 2.08 -16.00 -2.02
CA TYR A 23 1.90 -15.14 -3.21
C TYR A 23 0.61 -15.45 -3.97
N GLY A 24 -0.22 -16.31 -3.41
CA GLY A 24 -1.45 -16.79 -4.01
C GLY A 24 -1.23 -17.92 -5.00
N LEU A 25 -2.34 -18.57 -5.34
CA LEU A 25 -2.48 -19.62 -6.35
C LEU A 25 -3.48 -19.12 -7.39
N ASP A 26 -3.31 -19.51 -8.65
CA ASP A 26 -4.26 -19.20 -9.71
C ASP A 26 -4.62 -20.47 -10.52
N GLU A 27 -5.43 -20.29 -11.56
CA GLU A 27 -5.87 -21.40 -12.41
C GLU A 27 -4.68 -22.14 -13.08
N THR A 28 -3.55 -21.45 -13.32
CA THR A 28 -2.36 -22.11 -13.90
C THR A 28 -1.67 -23.02 -12.90
N ASP A 29 -1.73 -22.70 -11.61
CA ASP A 29 -1.26 -23.57 -10.54
C ASP A 29 -2.18 -24.79 -10.40
N LYS A 30 -3.50 -24.57 -10.51
CA LYS A 30 -4.50 -25.65 -10.52
C LYS A 30 -4.28 -26.59 -11.68
N GLU A 31 -4.16 -26.08 -12.90
CA GLU A 31 -3.86 -26.87 -14.10
C GLU A 31 -2.57 -27.69 -13.91
N ALA A 32 -1.51 -27.09 -13.37
CA ALA A 32 -0.25 -27.80 -13.11
C ALA A 32 -0.42 -28.93 -12.08
N LEU A 33 -1.33 -28.78 -11.11
CA LEU A 33 -1.67 -29.83 -10.16
C LEU A 33 -2.57 -30.90 -10.77
N GLU A 34 -3.53 -30.54 -11.60
CA GLU A 34 -4.45 -31.45 -12.31
C GLU A 34 -3.69 -32.31 -13.33
N ASP A 35 -2.63 -31.78 -13.95
CA ASP A 35 -1.77 -32.51 -14.91
C ASP A 35 -0.90 -33.59 -14.25
N ILE A 36 -0.83 -33.63 -12.90
CA ILE A 36 -0.08 -34.68 -12.21
C ILE A 36 -0.78 -36.02 -12.37
N SER A 37 -0.08 -37.00 -12.88
CA SER A 37 -0.63 -38.35 -13.03
C SER A 37 -1.10 -38.90 -11.68
N GLY A 38 -2.36 -39.31 -11.64
CA GLY A 38 -2.99 -39.86 -10.44
C GLY A 38 -3.79 -38.87 -9.61
N VAL A 39 -3.69 -37.59 -9.88
CA VAL A 39 -4.58 -36.60 -9.26
C VAL A 39 -6.04 -36.86 -9.67
N ALA A 40 -6.90 -36.87 -8.69
CA ALA A 40 -8.34 -37.10 -8.88
C ALA A 40 -9.09 -35.76 -8.93
N GLN A 41 -8.75 -34.86 -8.05
CA GLN A 41 -9.45 -33.56 -7.92
C GLN A 41 -8.51 -32.51 -7.32
N VAL A 42 -8.66 -31.28 -7.77
CA VAL A 42 -8.00 -30.09 -7.20
C VAL A 42 -9.08 -29.03 -6.95
N GLU A 43 -9.10 -28.49 -5.74
CA GLU A 43 -9.97 -27.39 -5.36
C GLU A 43 -9.14 -26.22 -4.83
N LEU A 44 -9.29 -25.06 -5.46
CA LEU A 44 -8.73 -23.81 -4.96
C LEU A 44 -9.66 -23.20 -3.92
N GLY A 45 -9.10 -22.49 -2.98
CA GLY A 45 -9.85 -21.80 -1.94
C GLY A 45 -9.06 -20.69 -1.28
N TYR A 46 -9.69 -20.05 -0.32
CA TYR A 46 -9.08 -19.00 0.47
C TYR A 46 -8.94 -19.42 1.92
N THR A 47 -7.87 -18.95 2.55
CA THR A 47 -7.69 -19.01 4.00
C THR A 47 -7.09 -17.70 4.50
N ALA A 48 -7.49 -17.30 5.71
CA ALA A 48 -6.97 -16.13 6.37
C ALA A 48 -6.82 -16.38 7.87
N ASP A 49 -5.66 -16.04 8.40
CA ASP A 49 -5.43 -16.02 9.84
C ASP A 49 -5.99 -14.72 10.43
N THR A 50 -6.82 -14.84 11.45
CA THR A 50 -7.54 -13.72 12.05
C THR A 50 -7.59 -13.84 13.56
N LEU A 51 -7.93 -12.74 14.22
CA LEU A 51 -8.22 -12.70 15.65
C LEU A 51 -9.70 -12.35 15.84
N MET A 52 -10.43 -13.20 16.56
CA MET A 52 -11.80 -12.89 16.97
C MET A 52 -11.73 -11.78 18.03
N LYS A 53 -12.25 -10.60 17.65
CA LYS A 53 -12.23 -9.40 18.48
C LYS A 53 -12.92 -9.66 19.83
N ASP A 54 -12.39 -9.09 20.90
CA ASP A 54 -12.90 -9.15 22.27
C ASP A 54 -12.93 -10.55 22.91
N LYS A 55 -12.58 -11.60 22.16
CA LYS A 55 -12.49 -12.99 22.66
C LYS A 55 -11.06 -13.51 22.69
N ASN A 56 -10.17 -12.84 21.97
CA ASN A 56 -8.75 -13.21 21.86
C ASN A 56 -8.52 -14.64 21.34
N ILE A 57 -9.43 -15.12 20.48
CA ILE A 57 -9.38 -16.45 19.86
C ILE A 57 -8.77 -16.32 18.48
N VAL A 58 -7.61 -16.91 18.27
CA VAL A 58 -6.96 -16.98 16.97
C VAL A 58 -7.75 -17.93 16.08
N THR A 59 -8.36 -17.41 15.03
CA THR A 59 -9.28 -18.14 14.16
C THR A 59 -8.75 -18.15 12.73
N LYS A 60 -8.52 -19.33 12.17
CA LYS A 60 -8.25 -19.51 10.76
C LYS A 60 -9.57 -19.60 10.00
N LEU A 61 -9.83 -18.65 9.12
CA LEU A 61 -11.00 -18.66 8.26
C LEU A 61 -10.70 -19.42 6.96
N PHE A 62 -11.64 -20.23 6.55
CA PHE A 62 -11.63 -20.95 5.27
C PHE A 62 -12.81 -20.50 4.42
N SER A 63 -12.61 -20.45 3.12
CA SER A 63 -13.71 -20.27 2.17
C SER A 63 -14.54 -21.54 2.05
N THR A 64 -15.81 -21.38 1.73
CA THR A 64 -16.66 -22.47 1.25
C THR A 64 -17.53 -21.99 0.10
N SER A 65 -17.73 -22.83 -0.87
CA SER A 65 -18.65 -22.64 -1.98
C SER A 65 -19.57 -23.87 -2.14
N LYS A 66 -20.62 -23.75 -2.94
CA LYS A 66 -21.51 -24.87 -3.21
C LYS A 66 -20.90 -25.93 -4.12
N SER A 67 -19.81 -25.61 -4.77
CA SER A 67 -19.07 -26.50 -5.66
C SER A 67 -17.96 -27.29 -4.95
N ASP A 68 -17.69 -26.99 -3.65
CA ASP A 68 -16.64 -27.66 -2.90
C ASP A 68 -17.06 -29.11 -2.61
N ASN A 69 -16.21 -30.04 -2.97
CA ASN A 69 -16.43 -31.47 -2.74
C ASN A 69 -15.39 -32.05 -1.76
N LEU A 70 -14.22 -31.40 -1.61
CA LEU A 70 -13.18 -31.83 -0.69
C LEU A 70 -13.33 -31.23 0.70
N ASN A 71 -12.77 -31.92 1.69
CA ASN A 71 -12.75 -31.49 3.09
C ASN A 71 -14.13 -31.10 3.63
N GLN A 72 -15.16 -31.86 3.29
CA GLN A 72 -16.55 -31.57 3.67
C GLN A 72 -16.71 -31.47 5.18
N TYR A 73 -17.40 -30.43 5.61
CA TYR A 73 -17.62 -30.16 7.02
C TYR A 73 -18.76 -31.02 7.58
N LYS A 74 -18.52 -31.65 8.74
CA LYS A 74 -19.58 -32.27 9.53
C LYS A 74 -20.31 -31.21 10.34
N ILE A 75 -21.58 -31.02 10.09
CA ILE A 75 -22.42 -30.11 10.86
C ILE A 75 -22.67 -30.71 12.23
N ALA A 76 -22.26 -30.04 13.30
CA ALA A 76 -22.53 -30.41 14.68
C ALA A 76 -23.84 -29.78 15.14
N SER A 77 -24.10 -28.52 14.78
CA SER A 77 -25.36 -27.83 15.03
C SER A 77 -25.53 -26.66 14.06
N GLY A 78 -26.79 -26.29 13.79
CA GLY A 78 -27.10 -25.23 12.83
C GLY A 78 -26.88 -25.65 11.38
N ARG A 79 -26.21 -24.85 10.59
CA ARG A 79 -25.97 -25.10 9.16
C ARG A 79 -24.62 -24.46 8.70
N LEU A 80 -24.20 -24.79 7.50
CA LEU A 80 -23.13 -24.07 6.81
C LEU A 80 -23.60 -22.66 6.38
N PRO A 81 -22.67 -21.70 6.19
CA PRO A 81 -23.00 -20.39 5.68
C PRO A 81 -23.45 -20.48 4.22
N GLU A 82 -24.55 -19.81 3.89
CA GLU A 82 -25.10 -19.74 2.53
C GLU A 82 -25.04 -18.34 1.94
N LYS A 83 -24.94 -17.34 2.80
CA LYS A 83 -25.00 -15.93 2.41
C LYS A 83 -23.78 -15.17 2.95
N SER A 84 -23.38 -14.14 2.22
CA SER A 84 -22.36 -13.21 2.68
C SER A 84 -22.68 -12.63 4.06
N GLY A 85 -21.69 -12.68 4.97
CA GLY A 85 -21.82 -12.25 6.36
C GLY A 85 -22.32 -13.35 7.31
N GLU A 86 -22.40 -14.60 6.87
CA GLU A 86 -22.63 -15.77 7.72
C GLU A 86 -21.33 -16.53 7.96
N ILE A 87 -21.22 -17.18 9.11
CA ILE A 87 -20.09 -18.02 9.48
C ILE A 87 -20.55 -19.29 10.20
N ALA A 88 -19.95 -20.42 9.87
CA ALA A 88 -19.94 -21.58 10.73
C ALA A 88 -18.60 -21.67 11.45
N LEU A 89 -18.63 -21.89 12.76
CA LEU A 89 -17.45 -21.94 13.60
C LEU A 89 -17.08 -23.37 13.97
N ASP A 90 -15.86 -23.54 14.39
CA ASP A 90 -15.30 -24.79 14.90
C ASP A 90 -16.12 -25.33 16.11
N ASP A 91 -16.49 -26.60 16.04
CA ASP A 91 -17.18 -27.32 17.12
C ASP A 91 -16.18 -27.71 18.23
N ASN A 92 -15.67 -26.72 18.94
CA ASN A 92 -14.79 -26.94 20.08
C ASN A 92 -15.23 -26.18 21.34
N ASP A 93 -14.75 -26.67 22.50
CA ASP A 93 -15.17 -26.15 23.81
C ASP A 93 -14.82 -24.66 23.99
N LEU A 94 -13.72 -24.19 23.41
CA LEU A 94 -13.30 -22.79 23.53
C LEU A 94 -14.29 -21.87 22.81
N VAL A 95 -14.72 -22.27 21.60
CA VAL A 95 -15.68 -21.51 20.81
C VAL A 95 -17.05 -21.53 21.50
N HIS A 96 -17.53 -22.71 21.93
CA HIS A 96 -18.82 -22.85 22.59
C HIS A 96 -18.95 -22.06 23.91
N LYS A 97 -17.85 -21.89 24.67
CA LYS A 97 -17.83 -21.06 25.87
C LYS A 97 -18.03 -19.58 25.59
N ASN A 98 -17.69 -19.13 24.38
CA ASN A 98 -17.61 -17.71 24.02
C ASN A 98 -18.67 -17.25 23.01
N VAL A 99 -19.27 -18.19 22.26
CA VAL A 99 -20.13 -17.86 21.09
C VAL A 99 -21.27 -18.85 20.99
N LYS A 100 -22.45 -18.37 20.56
CA LYS A 100 -23.67 -19.16 20.29
C LYS A 100 -24.15 -18.92 18.86
N ILE A 101 -24.95 -19.85 18.33
CA ILE A 101 -25.65 -19.62 17.06
C ILE A 101 -26.57 -18.39 17.20
N GLY A 102 -26.47 -17.48 16.23
CA GLY A 102 -27.18 -16.22 16.20
C GLY A 102 -26.35 -15.03 16.64
N ASP A 103 -25.24 -15.24 17.35
CA ASP A 103 -24.34 -14.19 17.77
C ASP A 103 -23.61 -13.58 16.55
N GLU A 104 -23.17 -12.35 16.70
CA GLU A 104 -22.24 -11.70 15.77
C GLU A 104 -20.81 -11.78 16.30
N VAL A 105 -19.89 -12.18 15.44
CA VAL A 105 -18.46 -12.22 15.72
C VAL A 105 -17.72 -11.31 14.75
N THR A 106 -16.77 -10.56 15.28
CA THR A 106 -15.93 -9.65 14.48
C THR A 106 -14.50 -10.15 14.45
N PHE A 107 -13.90 -10.15 13.29
CA PHE A 107 -12.53 -10.54 13.07
C PHE A 107 -11.66 -9.33 12.75
N VAL A 108 -10.45 -9.33 13.28
CA VAL A 108 -9.46 -8.27 13.14
C VAL A 108 -8.08 -8.87 12.88
N LYS A 109 -7.12 -8.03 12.47
CA LYS A 109 -5.70 -8.37 12.45
C LYS A 109 -5.15 -8.46 13.88
N SER A 110 -3.92 -8.96 14.04
CA SER A 110 -3.25 -9.03 15.35
C SER A 110 -3.06 -7.67 16.03
N ASP A 111 -2.99 -6.59 15.27
CA ASP A 111 -2.91 -5.20 15.73
C ASP A 111 -4.28 -4.57 16.04
N GLY A 112 -5.37 -5.34 15.94
CA GLY A 112 -6.74 -4.87 16.16
C GLY A 112 -7.37 -4.13 14.98
N ASN A 113 -6.63 -3.92 13.89
CA ASN A 113 -7.12 -3.25 12.70
C ASN A 113 -8.07 -4.15 11.87
N LYS A 114 -8.86 -3.52 11.00
CA LYS A 114 -9.74 -4.25 10.06
C LYS A 114 -8.91 -5.07 9.07
N LEU A 115 -9.49 -6.19 8.62
CA LEU A 115 -8.93 -7.09 7.60
C LEU A 115 -9.20 -6.56 6.17
N THR A 116 -8.98 -5.26 5.93
CA THR A 116 -9.08 -4.67 4.59
C THR A 116 -8.11 -5.36 3.63
N ASN A 117 -8.52 -5.58 2.39
CA ASN A 117 -7.79 -6.36 1.38
C ASN A 117 -7.58 -7.85 1.73
N THR A 118 -8.35 -8.38 2.69
CA THR A 118 -8.39 -9.80 3.01
C THR A 118 -9.82 -10.28 3.06
N LEU A 119 -10.69 -9.53 3.73
CA LEU A 119 -12.13 -9.81 3.85
C LEU A 119 -12.93 -8.57 3.47
N LYS A 120 -14.02 -8.77 2.73
CA LYS A 120 -14.99 -7.72 2.41
C LYS A 120 -15.81 -7.29 3.61
N LYS A 121 -15.96 -8.18 4.59
CA LYS A 121 -16.66 -7.94 5.85
C LYS A 121 -15.77 -8.33 7.02
N SER A 122 -15.93 -7.64 8.12
CA SER A 122 -15.22 -8.00 9.37
C SER A 122 -16.12 -8.67 10.40
N THR A 123 -17.46 -8.54 10.25
CA THR A 123 -18.45 -9.06 11.20
C THR A 123 -19.34 -10.07 10.50
N TYR A 124 -19.57 -11.19 11.18
CA TYR A 124 -20.30 -12.34 10.66
C TYR A 124 -21.29 -12.82 11.71
N LYS A 125 -22.48 -13.24 11.24
CA LYS A 125 -23.48 -13.91 12.04
C LYS A 125 -23.18 -15.41 12.11
N VAL A 126 -23.09 -15.96 13.29
CA VAL A 126 -22.88 -17.40 13.51
C VAL A 126 -24.13 -18.17 13.17
N VAL A 127 -24.05 -19.07 12.20
CA VAL A 127 -25.18 -19.88 11.72
C VAL A 127 -25.04 -21.37 12.03
N GLY A 128 -23.87 -21.80 12.49
CA GLY A 128 -23.65 -23.19 12.86
C GLY A 128 -22.28 -23.44 13.49
N PHE A 129 -22.16 -24.65 13.99
CA PHE A 129 -20.89 -25.22 14.42
C PHE A 129 -20.58 -26.46 13.61
N VAL A 130 -19.31 -26.59 13.21
CA VAL A 130 -18.86 -27.64 12.30
C VAL A 130 -17.56 -28.25 12.74
N SER A 131 -17.35 -29.51 12.42
CA SER A 131 -16.05 -30.19 12.53
C SER A 131 -15.48 -30.41 11.14
N SER A 132 -14.16 -30.27 11.00
CA SER A 132 -13.44 -30.53 9.75
C SER A 132 -12.70 -31.86 9.81
N PRO A 133 -12.68 -32.66 8.75
CA PRO A 133 -11.90 -33.90 8.69
C PRO A 133 -10.40 -33.65 8.77
N ALA A 134 -9.94 -32.44 8.40
CA ALA A 134 -8.53 -32.05 8.52
C ALA A 134 -8.09 -31.81 9.97
N TYR A 135 -8.99 -31.73 10.93
CA TYR A 135 -8.71 -31.49 12.36
C TYR A 135 -9.23 -32.61 13.25
N ILE A 136 -8.50 -33.71 13.30
CA ILE A 136 -8.89 -34.89 14.09
C ILE A 136 -8.77 -34.63 15.60
N GLN A 137 -7.74 -33.89 16.00
CA GLN A 137 -7.51 -33.57 17.40
C GLN A 137 -8.34 -32.36 17.83
N LYS A 138 -9.02 -32.45 18.97
CA LYS A 138 -9.85 -31.36 19.49
C LYS A 138 -9.05 -30.12 19.92
N SER A 139 -7.78 -30.29 20.25
CA SER A 139 -6.93 -29.23 20.84
C SER A 139 -5.95 -28.59 19.88
N GLU A 140 -5.75 -29.16 18.70
CA GLU A 140 -4.75 -28.67 17.73
C GLU A 140 -5.40 -28.24 16.43
N ARG A 141 -5.14 -26.99 16.05
CA ARG A 141 -5.62 -26.35 14.81
C ARG A 141 -4.49 -25.83 13.95
N GLY A 142 -3.24 -26.22 14.28
CA GLY A 142 -2.04 -25.82 13.55
C GLY A 142 -1.50 -24.44 13.94
N SER A 143 -0.57 -23.96 13.13
CA SER A 143 0.09 -22.66 13.34
C SER A 143 -0.72 -21.53 12.72
N SER A 144 -0.48 -20.33 13.23
CA SER A 144 -1.06 -19.09 12.73
C SER A 144 0.03 -18.03 12.58
N THR A 145 -0.16 -17.12 11.64
CA THR A 145 0.67 -15.91 11.47
C THR A 145 0.27 -14.78 12.42
N VAL A 146 -0.84 -14.93 13.15
CA VAL A 146 -1.36 -13.92 14.08
C VAL A 146 -1.36 -14.43 15.52
N GLY A 147 -1.46 -13.50 16.46
CA GLY A 147 -1.56 -13.77 17.90
C GLY A 147 -0.35 -14.51 18.45
N LYS A 148 -0.56 -15.67 19.06
CA LYS A 148 0.47 -16.48 19.73
C LYS A 148 1.20 -17.44 18.78
N GLY A 149 1.01 -17.32 17.47
CA GLY A 149 1.59 -18.25 16.49
C GLY A 149 0.88 -19.61 16.42
N LYS A 150 -0.25 -19.78 17.10
CA LYS A 150 -1.04 -20.99 17.18
C LYS A 150 -2.50 -20.67 16.89
N THR A 151 -3.15 -21.49 16.08
CA THR A 151 -4.58 -21.40 15.80
C THR A 151 -5.38 -22.05 16.94
N ASP A 152 -6.37 -21.34 17.46
CA ASP A 152 -7.24 -21.83 18.53
C ASP A 152 -8.52 -22.47 17.97
N ALA A 153 -9.02 -21.96 16.85
CA ALA A 153 -10.23 -22.42 16.20
C ALA A 153 -10.18 -22.15 14.70
N PHE A 154 -11.11 -22.75 13.96
CA PHE A 154 -11.36 -22.37 12.58
C PHE A 154 -12.80 -21.84 12.39
N GLY A 155 -12.99 -21.15 11.28
CA GLY A 155 -14.31 -20.70 10.84
C GLY A 155 -14.44 -20.85 9.34
N VAL A 156 -15.68 -21.04 8.89
CA VAL A 156 -16.02 -21.23 7.47
C VAL A 156 -16.93 -20.10 7.04
N ILE A 157 -16.55 -19.37 6.02
CA ILE A 157 -17.31 -18.25 5.46
C ILE A 157 -17.49 -18.45 3.94
N PRO A 158 -18.49 -17.84 3.32
CA PRO A 158 -18.63 -17.89 1.88
C PRO A 158 -17.42 -17.35 1.15
N GLU A 159 -17.00 -18.00 0.09
CA GLU A 159 -15.89 -17.61 -0.76
C GLU A 159 -15.98 -16.13 -1.19
N GLN A 160 -17.16 -15.67 -1.54
CA GLN A 160 -17.41 -14.27 -1.96
C GLN A 160 -17.08 -13.21 -0.90
N ASP A 161 -16.88 -13.59 0.36
CA ASP A 161 -16.54 -12.68 1.45
C ASP A 161 -15.03 -12.43 1.57
N PHE A 162 -14.22 -13.20 0.86
CA PHE A 162 -12.79 -12.90 0.72
C PHE A 162 -12.58 -11.75 -0.27
N ASP A 163 -11.58 -10.92 0.03
CA ASP A 163 -11.13 -9.77 -0.77
C ASP A 163 -9.66 -9.95 -1.14
N LEU A 164 -9.35 -11.14 -1.63
CA LEU A 164 -8.01 -11.52 -2.07
C LEU A 164 -8.03 -11.70 -3.59
N PRO A 165 -7.01 -11.19 -4.29
CA PRO A 165 -6.95 -11.28 -5.75
C PRO A 165 -6.68 -12.69 -6.25
N GLU A 166 -6.11 -13.54 -5.40
CA GLU A 166 -5.66 -14.88 -5.74
C GLU A 166 -6.01 -15.85 -4.61
N TYR A 167 -6.23 -17.11 -4.94
CA TYR A 167 -6.45 -18.17 -3.96
C TYR A 167 -5.22 -18.36 -3.08
N THR A 168 -5.42 -18.82 -1.86
CA THR A 168 -4.32 -19.01 -0.90
C THR A 168 -4.05 -20.47 -0.56
N ILE A 169 -4.96 -21.34 -0.96
CA ILE A 169 -4.91 -22.77 -0.66
C ILE A 169 -5.40 -23.57 -1.85
N ALA A 170 -4.77 -24.73 -2.10
CA ALA A 170 -5.28 -25.75 -2.98
C ALA A 170 -5.35 -27.08 -2.22
N ASN A 171 -6.50 -27.72 -2.25
CA ASN A 171 -6.72 -29.06 -1.73
C ASN A 171 -6.75 -30.04 -2.90
N LEU A 172 -6.08 -31.17 -2.76
CA LEU A 172 -6.08 -32.17 -3.83
C LEU A 172 -6.13 -33.60 -3.31
N THR A 173 -6.71 -34.47 -4.12
CA THR A 173 -6.78 -35.92 -3.88
C THR A 173 -6.13 -36.69 -5.00
N PHE A 174 -5.69 -37.91 -4.66
CA PHE A 174 -5.05 -38.84 -5.59
C PHE A 174 -5.84 -40.16 -5.64
N ASN A 175 -6.11 -40.64 -6.84
CA ASN A 175 -6.81 -41.91 -7.07
C ASN A 175 -6.07 -43.13 -6.49
N ASN A 176 -4.73 -43.09 -6.53
CA ASN A 176 -3.88 -44.18 -6.03
C ASN A 176 -3.83 -44.25 -4.49
N LEU A 177 -4.17 -43.17 -3.78
CA LEU A 177 -4.28 -43.14 -2.32
C LEU A 177 -5.67 -43.58 -1.85
N ALA A 178 -6.72 -43.28 -2.62
CA ALA A 178 -8.11 -43.61 -2.26
C ALA A 178 -8.35 -45.10 -2.06
N ALA A 179 -7.59 -45.96 -2.75
CA ALA A 179 -7.69 -47.43 -2.64
C ALA A 179 -6.86 -48.04 -1.50
N LYS A 180 -6.09 -47.21 -0.78
CA LYS A 180 -5.12 -47.70 0.22
C LYS A 180 -5.62 -47.34 1.62
N GLN A 181 -5.35 -48.24 2.56
CA GLN A 181 -5.65 -47.99 3.96
C GLN A 181 -4.77 -46.86 4.51
N ALA A 182 -5.34 -45.83 5.05
CA ALA A 182 -4.61 -44.72 5.64
C ALA A 182 -3.62 -45.24 6.71
N PHE A 183 -2.45 -44.60 6.72
CA PHE A 183 -1.33 -44.92 7.62
C PHE A 183 -0.68 -46.30 7.41
N SER A 184 -1.05 -47.07 6.39
CA SER A 184 -0.28 -48.26 6.00
C SER A 184 1.07 -47.86 5.37
N ASP A 185 2.07 -48.74 5.44
CA ASP A 185 3.37 -48.52 4.79
C ASP A 185 3.23 -48.21 3.29
N GLU A 186 2.27 -48.88 2.65
CA GLU A 186 1.96 -48.68 1.25
C GLU A 186 1.35 -47.28 1.01
N TYR A 187 0.43 -46.83 1.88
CA TYR A 187 -0.13 -45.51 1.83
C TYR A 187 0.97 -44.45 1.98
N VAL A 188 1.78 -44.55 3.05
CA VAL A 188 2.85 -43.57 3.36
C VAL A 188 3.87 -43.50 2.23
N SER A 189 4.28 -44.68 1.69
CA SER A 189 5.24 -44.70 0.58
C SER A 189 4.69 -44.11 -0.71
N THR A 190 3.39 -44.25 -0.95
CA THR A 190 2.69 -43.66 -2.10
C THR A 190 2.52 -42.14 -1.90
N GLU A 191 2.06 -41.73 -0.72
CA GLU A 191 1.92 -40.34 -0.35
C GLU A 191 3.23 -39.58 -0.52
N GLU A 192 4.37 -40.13 -0.10
CA GLU A 192 5.69 -39.50 -0.31
C GLU A 192 6.05 -39.33 -1.79
N LYS A 193 5.67 -40.28 -2.64
CA LYS A 193 5.89 -40.17 -4.10
C LYS A 193 5.00 -39.10 -4.70
N ASP A 194 3.72 -39.09 -4.31
CA ASP A 194 2.75 -38.12 -4.78
C ASP A 194 3.12 -36.71 -4.30
N LYS A 195 3.59 -36.57 -3.05
CA LYS A 195 4.15 -35.33 -2.53
C LYS A 195 5.28 -34.78 -3.39
N LYS A 196 6.24 -35.63 -3.76
CA LYS A 196 7.34 -35.23 -4.65
C LYS A 196 6.86 -34.82 -6.04
N SER A 197 5.77 -35.43 -6.52
CA SER A 197 5.15 -35.07 -7.80
C SER A 197 4.50 -33.68 -7.71
N VAL A 198 3.81 -33.38 -6.60
CA VAL A 198 3.24 -32.06 -6.30
C VAL A 198 4.36 -31.02 -6.19
N GLU A 199 5.39 -31.29 -5.41
CA GLU A 199 6.54 -30.40 -5.26
C GLU A 199 7.22 -30.11 -6.61
N LYS A 200 7.38 -31.13 -7.45
CA LYS A 200 7.95 -30.99 -8.79
C LYS A 200 7.07 -30.17 -9.72
N ALA A 201 5.76 -30.40 -9.71
CA ALA A 201 4.81 -29.69 -10.56
C ALA A 201 4.76 -28.18 -10.21
N LEU A 202 4.95 -27.86 -8.94
CA LEU A 202 4.94 -26.50 -8.44
C LEU A 202 6.31 -25.83 -8.36
N ALA A 203 7.41 -26.56 -8.65
CA ALA A 203 8.77 -26.06 -8.48
C ALA A 203 9.03 -24.74 -9.21
N ASP A 204 8.52 -24.61 -10.44
CA ASP A 204 8.72 -23.43 -11.29
C ASP A 204 7.62 -22.36 -11.09
N GLN A 205 6.55 -22.68 -10.38
CA GLN A 205 5.40 -21.78 -10.23
C GLN A 205 5.74 -20.49 -9.49
N PRO A 206 6.56 -20.49 -8.40
CA PRO A 206 6.98 -19.27 -7.75
C PRO A 206 7.69 -18.29 -8.69
N GLU A 207 8.56 -18.80 -9.58
CA GLU A 207 9.27 -17.98 -10.55
C GLU A 207 8.31 -17.44 -11.63
N LYS A 208 7.44 -18.29 -12.18
CA LYS A 208 6.40 -17.88 -13.13
C LYS A 208 5.50 -16.82 -12.52
N ARG A 209 5.09 -16.99 -11.26
CA ARG A 209 4.28 -16.05 -10.54
C ARG A 209 4.98 -14.72 -10.34
N LEU A 210 6.23 -14.74 -9.88
CA LEU A 210 7.05 -13.54 -9.74
C LEU A 210 7.17 -12.80 -11.07
N ASN A 211 7.40 -13.51 -12.17
CA ASN A 211 7.50 -12.92 -13.50
C ASN A 211 6.15 -12.33 -13.96
N LYS A 212 5.03 -13.01 -13.69
CA LYS A 212 3.68 -12.50 -13.98
C LYS A 212 3.39 -11.20 -13.21
N ILE A 213 3.72 -11.18 -11.91
CA ILE A 213 3.57 -9.97 -11.07
C ILE A 213 4.47 -8.86 -11.59
N LYS A 214 5.75 -9.13 -11.87
CA LYS A 214 6.68 -8.13 -12.43
C LYS A 214 6.17 -7.56 -13.75
N THR A 215 5.72 -8.43 -14.66
CA THR A 215 5.20 -8.00 -15.97
C THR A 215 3.94 -7.13 -15.81
N LYS A 216 3.04 -7.50 -14.90
CA LYS A 216 1.81 -6.74 -14.61
C LYS A 216 2.14 -5.36 -14.03
N GLU A 217 3.05 -5.30 -13.07
CA GLU A 217 3.43 -4.03 -12.46
C GLU A 217 4.29 -3.17 -13.40
N GLN A 218 5.16 -3.80 -14.22
CA GLN A 218 5.89 -3.10 -15.28
C GLN A 218 4.93 -2.47 -16.29
N LYS A 219 3.90 -3.20 -16.72
CA LYS A 219 2.90 -2.66 -17.63
C LYS A 219 2.18 -1.44 -17.04
N LYS A 220 1.80 -1.50 -15.75
CA LYS A 220 1.20 -0.33 -15.08
C LYS A 220 2.15 0.87 -15.06
N LEU A 221 3.43 0.61 -14.84
CA LEU A 221 4.47 1.64 -14.85
C LEU A 221 4.65 2.23 -16.25
N ASP A 222 4.64 1.37 -17.28
CA ASP A 222 4.75 1.80 -18.67
C ASP A 222 3.52 2.62 -19.11
N ASP A 223 2.31 2.19 -18.73
CA ASP A 223 1.05 2.91 -18.98
C ASP A 223 1.06 4.28 -18.28
N ALA A 224 1.45 4.32 -17.00
CA ALA A 224 1.57 5.59 -16.26
C ALA A 224 2.65 6.50 -16.87
N THR A 225 3.75 5.93 -17.33
CA THR A 225 4.83 6.68 -18.00
C THR A 225 4.33 7.25 -19.33
N ALA A 226 3.54 6.49 -20.08
CA ALA A 226 2.92 6.95 -21.32
C ALA A 226 1.96 8.13 -21.08
N GLU A 227 1.14 8.05 -20.02
CA GLU A 227 0.25 9.17 -19.63
C GLU A 227 1.04 10.42 -19.22
N ILE A 228 2.10 10.25 -18.43
CA ILE A 228 2.99 11.35 -18.04
C ILE A 228 3.63 11.98 -19.30
N ASN A 229 4.10 11.17 -20.24
CA ASN A 229 4.71 11.68 -21.46
C ASN A 229 3.69 12.40 -22.34
N LYS A 230 2.45 11.91 -22.40
CA LYS A 230 1.35 12.60 -23.09
C LYS A 230 1.06 13.95 -22.44
N GLY A 231 0.93 13.97 -21.11
CA GLY A 231 0.73 15.22 -20.36
C GLY A 231 1.88 16.23 -20.56
N LYS A 232 3.13 15.75 -20.62
CA LYS A 232 4.28 16.60 -20.94
C LYS A 232 4.23 17.18 -22.34
N ALA A 233 3.81 16.38 -23.33
CA ALA A 233 3.67 16.86 -24.70
C ALA A 233 2.55 17.91 -24.82
N GLU A 234 1.41 17.69 -24.15
CA GLU A 234 0.32 18.66 -24.08
C GLU A 234 0.75 19.96 -23.39
N LEU A 235 1.56 19.84 -22.33
CA LEU A 235 2.12 20.99 -21.62
C LEU A 235 3.06 21.79 -22.55
N GLN A 236 3.97 21.12 -23.25
CA GLN A 236 4.87 21.78 -24.22
C GLN A 236 4.09 22.46 -25.35
N GLU A 237 3.03 21.83 -25.83
CA GLU A 237 2.16 22.46 -26.87
C GLU A 237 1.47 23.71 -26.31
N ASN A 238 0.98 23.63 -25.07
CA ASN A 238 0.32 24.77 -24.44
C ASN A 238 1.32 25.90 -24.10
N GLU A 239 2.54 25.56 -23.67
CA GLU A 239 3.63 26.54 -23.51
C GLU A 239 3.98 27.24 -24.80
N ALA A 240 4.06 26.48 -25.91
CA ALA A 240 4.30 27.07 -27.23
C ALA A 240 3.14 27.98 -27.66
N LYS A 241 1.90 27.57 -27.39
CA LYS A 241 0.71 28.42 -27.65
C LYS A 241 0.75 29.69 -26.83
N LEU A 242 1.10 29.57 -25.53
CA LEU A 242 1.25 30.71 -24.64
C LEU A 242 2.37 31.68 -25.07
N ALA A 243 3.53 31.13 -25.49
CA ALA A 243 4.63 31.92 -26.02
C ALA A 243 4.24 32.67 -27.29
N ASN A 244 3.52 32.00 -28.22
CA ASN A 244 3.00 32.63 -29.41
C ASN A 244 1.96 33.70 -29.12
N ALA A 245 1.04 33.44 -28.19
CA ALA A 245 0.06 34.44 -27.75
C ALA A 245 0.71 35.64 -27.09
N LYS A 246 1.77 35.42 -26.30
CA LYS A 246 2.55 36.49 -25.69
C LYS A 246 3.30 37.32 -26.71
N ALA A 247 3.89 36.68 -27.71
CA ALA A 247 4.56 37.38 -28.81
C ALA A 247 3.57 38.22 -29.63
N GLN A 248 2.39 37.65 -29.93
CA GLN A 248 1.32 38.42 -30.61
C GLN A 248 0.82 39.60 -29.76
N LEU A 249 0.77 39.46 -28.45
CA LEU A 249 0.40 40.54 -27.55
C LEU A 249 1.47 41.66 -27.54
N GLU A 250 2.75 41.28 -27.49
CA GLU A 250 3.89 42.23 -27.58
C GLU A 250 3.94 42.95 -28.90
N GLU A 251 3.70 42.23 -30.02
CA GLU A 251 3.60 42.81 -31.36
C GLU A 251 2.45 43.80 -31.43
N GLY A 252 1.24 43.42 -30.92
CA GLY A 252 0.10 44.33 -30.85
C GLY A 252 0.34 45.57 -29.97
N PHE A 253 1.10 45.43 -28.86
CA PHE A 253 1.51 46.56 -28.04
C PHE A 253 2.52 47.48 -28.73
N SER A 254 3.44 46.91 -29.50
CA SER A 254 4.41 47.65 -30.29
C SER A 254 3.72 48.45 -31.41
N GLU A 255 2.77 47.78 -32.14
CA GLU A 255 1.94 48.46 -33.15
C GLU A 255 1.07 49.56 -32.54
N TYR A 256 0.47 49.31 -31.37
CA TYR A 256 -0.31 50.31 -30.61
C TYR A 256 0.55 51.51 -30.26
N ASN A 257 1.76 51.32 -29.73
CA ASN A 257 2.66 52.40 -29.35
C ASN A 257 3.14 53.17 -30.61
N ALA A 258 3.42 52.48 -31.70
CA ALA A 258 3.76 53.09 -32.97
C ALA A 258 2.58 53.87 -33.57
N ALA A 259 1.38 53.30 -33.51
CA ALA A 259 0.17 53.98 -33.94
C ALA A 259 -0.15 55.21 -33.07
N LYS A 260 0.04 55.12 -31.76
CA LYS A 260 -0.12 56.22 -30.81
C LYS A 260 0.86 57.38 -31.08
N ALA A 261 2.15 57.04 -31.31
CA ALA A 261 3.18 58.03 -31.66
C ALA A 261 2.87 58.71 -32.97
N SER A 262 2.38 57.94 -33.99
CA SER A 262 1.96 58.45 -35.26
C SER A 262 0.72 59.38 -35.13
N TYR A 263 -0.18 59.03 -34.20
CA TYR A 263 -1.39 59.85 -33.94
C TYR A 263 -1.05 61.13 -33.23
N ASP A 264 -0.17 61.11 -32.23
CA ASP A 264 0.31 62.29 -31.54
C ASP A 264 1.10 63.24 -32.44
N ALA A 265 1.84 62.66 -33.42
CA ALA A 265 2.47 63.46 -34.46
C ALA A 265 1.47 64.09 -35.42
N LYS A 266 0.40 63.39 -35.81
CA LYS A 266 -0.68 63.92 -36.64
C LYS A 266 -1.49 64.98 -35.96
N ILE A 267 -1.75 64.86 -34.65
CA ILE A 267 -2.42 65.89 -33.84
C ILE A 267 -1.56 67.18 -33.83
N LYS A 268 -0.26 67.06 -33.64
CA LYS A 268 0.66 68.19 -33.72
C LYS A 268 0.75 68.84 -35.07
N HIS A 269 0.44 68.15 -36.13
CA HIS A 269 0.48 68.66 -37.51
C HIS A 269 -0.89 69.10 -38.00
N GLY A 270 -1.95 68.76 -37.29
CA GLY A 270 -3.32 68.83 -37.80
C GLY A 270 -4.26 69.87 -37.20
N GLU A 271 -3.79 71.00 -36.59
CA GLU A 271 -4.65 72.16 -36.30
C GLU A 271 -5.31 72.74 -37.55
N ALA A 272 -4.82 72.41 -38.78
CA ALA A 272 -5.39 72.86 -40.05
C ALA A 272 -6.45 71.87 -40.67
N GLU A 273 -6.57 70.60 -40.21
CA GLU A 273 -7.45 69.58 -40.80
C GLU A 273 -8.55 69.07 -39.83
N ILE A 274 -8.90 69.85 -38.80
CA ILE A 274 -9.82 69.44 -37.74
C ILE A 274 -11.19 69.00 -38.26
N ALA A 275 -11.70 69.55 -39.34
CA ALA A 275 -13.04 69.20 -39.86
C ALA A 275 -13.12 67.79 -40.50
N ASN A 276 -12.07 67.28 -41.16
CA ASN A 276 -12.04 65.93 -41.75
C ASN A 276 -11.57 64.85 -40.76
N GLY A 277 -10.77 65.25 -39.78
CA GLY A 277 -10.26 64.34 -38.78
C GLY A 277 -11.25 63.87 -37.69
N GLU A 278 -12.36 64.64 -37.45
CA GLU A 278 -13.32 64.29 -36.40
C GLU A 278 -14.09 62.95 -36.70
N ALA A 279 -14.42 62.69 -37.95
CA ALA A 279 -15.08 61.43 -38.31
C ALA A 279 -14.12 60.24 -38.23
N GLU A 280 -12.84 60.43 -38.65
CA GLU A 280 -11.77 59.45 -38.50
C GLU A 280 -11.38 59.28 -37.01
N LEU A 281 -11.37 60.39 -36.26
CA LEU A 281 -11.15 60.41 -34.83
C LEU A 281 -12.19 59.58 -34.07
N ARG A 282 -13.50 59.72 -34.42
CA ARG A 282 -14.58 58.93 -33.81
C ARG A 282 -14.45 57.44 -34.16
N SER A 283 -14.05 57.11 -35.38
CA SER A 283 -13.83 55.71 -35.78
C SER A 283 -12.62 55.10 -35.05
N ALA A 284 -11.50 55.86 -35.02
CA ALA A 284 -10.27 55.42 -34.31
C ALA A 284 -10.51 55.32 -32.81
N LYS A 285 -11.34 56.25 -32.22
CA LYS A 285 -11.70 56.16 -30.78
C LYS A 285 -12.52 54.93 -30.45
N LYS A 286 -13.48 54.56 -31.37
CA LYS A 286 -14.28 53.35 -31.18
C LYS A 286 -13.43 52.07 -31.27
N GLN A 287 -12.43 52.04 -32.14
CA GLN A 287 -11.48 50.94 -32.24
C GLN A 287 -10.54 50.89 -31.04
N LEU A 288 -10.14 52.06 -30.53
CA LEU A 288 -9.32 52.19 -29.33
C LEU A 288 -10.06 51.71 -28.06
N ASP A 289 -11.34 52.09 -27.95
CA ASP A 289 -12.19 51.66 -26.81
C ASP A 289 -12.43 50.14 -26.84
N THR A 290 -12.59 49.57 -28.03
CA THR A 290 -12.67 48.12 -28.21
C THR A 290 -11.36 47.44 -27.86
N ALA A 291 -10.25 47.99 -28.37
CA ALA A 291 -8.91 47.49 -28.05
C ALA A 291 -8.56 47.63 -26.54
N LYS A 292 -9.01 48.77 -25.93
CA LYS A 292 -8.87 48.99 -24.51
C LYS A 292 -9.63 47.95 -23.69
N THR A 293 -10.86 47.63 -24.09
CA THR A 293 -11.66 46.59 -23.43
C THR A 293 -10.96 45.22 -23.55
N GLN A 294 -10.35 44.96 -24.69
CA GLN A 294 -9.56 43.72 -24.89
C GLN A 294 -8.25 43.71 -24.09
N ILE A 295 -7.62 44.88 -23.94
CA ILE A 295 -6.43 45.05 -23.11
C ILE A 295 -6.79 44.91 -21.63
N ASP A 296 -7.86 45.60 -21.16
CA ASP A 296 -8.32 45.50 -19.77
C ASP A 296 -8.68 44.03 -19.42
N GLN A 297 -9.26 43.29 -20.38
CA GLN A 297 -9.53 41.87 -20.22
C GLN A 297 -8.22 41.06 -20.18
N GLY A 298 -7.26 41.41 -21.02
CA GLY A 298 -5.92 40.78 -21.04
C GLY A 298 -5.10 41.11 -19.79
N GLU A 299 -5.13 42.37 -19.33
CA GLU A 299 -4.46 42.78 -18.09
C GLU A 299 -5.05 42.10 -16.86
N THR A 300 -6.40 41.96 -16.83
CA THR A 300 -7.08 41.23 -15.75
C THR A 300 -6.65 39.75 -15.73
N ALA A 301 -6.61 39.11 -16.90
CA ALA A 301 -6.17 37.73 -17.04
C ALA A 301 -4.67 37.56 -16.68
N LEU A 302 -3.85 38.54 -17.11
CA LEU A 302 -2.42 38.56 -16.78
C LEU A 302 -2.19 38.76 -15.29
N SER A 303 -2.90 39.71 -14.67
CA SER A 303 -2.81 39.96 -13.23
C SER A 303 -3.25 38.74 -12.41
N GLN A 304 -4.25 38.01 -12.89
CA GLN A 304 -4.69 36.79 -12.25
C GLN A 304 -3.65 35.67 -12.39
N ALA A 305 -3.07 35.52 -13.56
CA ALA A 305 -1.98 34.56 -13.79
C ALA A 305 -0.70 34.91 -12.99
N GLU A 306 -0.40 36.22 -12.84
CA GLU A 306 0.71 36.69 -12.01
C GLU A 306 0.48 36.41 -10.53
N MET A 307 -0.76 36.59 -10.01
CA MET A 307 -1.08 36.21 -8.63
C MET A 307 -0.95 34.70 -8.40
N GLU A 308 -1.48 33.89 -9.31
CA GLU A 308 -1.36 32.43 -9.23
C GLU A 308 0.12 31.98 -9.28
N LEU A 309 0.94 32.67 -10.09
CA LEU A 309 2.39 32.40 -10.17
C LEU A 309 3.10 32.82 -8.89
N GLU A 310 2.74 33.97 -8.30
CA GLU A 310 3.37 34.47 -7.06
C GLU A 310 2.98 33.60 -5.87
N GLU A 311 1.68 33.20 -5.77
CA GLU A 311 1.23 32.22 -4.78
C GLU A 311 1.97 30.89 -4.94
N GLY A 312 2.09 30.43 -6.18
CA GLY A 312 2.83 29.22 -6.48
C GLY A 312 4.33 29.32 -6.21
N ARG A 313 4.92 30.54 -6.36
CA ARG A 313 6.32 30.79 -6.04
C ARG A 313 6.54 30.84 -4.53
N ALA A 314 5.65 31.52 -3.81
CA ALA A 314 5.68 31.59 -2.36
C ALA A 314 5.57 30.18 -1.76
N ALA A 315 4.60 29.39 -2.21
CA ALA A 315 4.45 28.01 -1.76
C ALA A 315 5.69 27.15 -2.09
N TRP A 316 6.30 27.36 -3.27
CA TRP A 316 7.56 26.69 -3.63
C TRP A 316 8.73 27.16 -2.76
N GLU A 317 8.84 28.47 -2.48
CA GLU A 317 9.88 29.01 -1.61
C GLU A 317 9.75 28.49 -0.18
N ASP A 318 8.51 28.43 0.35
CA ASP A 318 8.24 27.86 1.67
C ASP A 318 8.63 26.38 1.72
N ALA A 319 8.18 25.58 0.75
CA ALA A 319 8.54 24.17 0.65
C ALA A 319 10.06 23.96 0.47
N ASN A 320 10.70 24.82 -0.32
CA ASN A 320 12.16 24.79 -0.51
C ASN A 320 12.92 25.14 0.78
N ASN A 321 12.44 26.12 1.54
CA ASN A 321 13.02 26.47 2.83
C ASN A 321 12.87 25.35 3.84
N LEU A 322 11.67 24.74 3.88
CA LEU A 322 11.38 23.59 4.72
C LEU A 322 12.32 22.42 4.40
N LEU A 323 12.44 22.07 3.11
CA LEU A 323 13.35 21.02 2.66
C LEU A 323 14.82 21.32 2.95
N ASN A 324 15.25 22.58 2.79
CA ASN A 324 16.62 22.98 3.12
C ASN A 324 16.90 22.85 4.62
N THR A 325 15.93 23.22 5.45
CA THR A 325 15.99 23.08 6.89
C THR A 325 16.06 21.60 7.29
N ALA A 326 15.17 20.78 6.75
CA ALA A 326 15.17 19.32 6.97
C ALA A 326 16.52 18.68 6.56
N ASN A 327 17.08 19.09 5.41
CA ASN A 327 18.43 18.63 4.98
C ASN A 327 19.53 19.03 5.95
N GLY A 328 19.44 20.23 6.51
CA GLY A 328 20.37 20.69 7.56
C GLY A 328 20.35 19.75 8.77
N TYR A 329 19.15 19.39 9.22
CA TYR A 329 18.97 18.49 10.37
C TYR A 329 19.42 17.07 10.05
N LEU A 330 19.06 16.52 8.89
CA LEU A 330 19.50 15.19 8.47
C LEU A 330 21.02 15.08 8.41
N ARG A 331 21.70 16.10 7.86
CA ARG A 331 23.18 16.16 7.83
C ARG A 331 23.78 16.26 9.22
N SER A 332 23.17 17.06 10.10
CA SER A 332 23.62 17.20 11.48
C SER A 332 23.45 15.89 12.23
N ALA A 333 22.27 15.27 12.17
CA ALA A 333 21.98 14.00 12.80
C ALA A 333 22.94 12.90 12.31
N LYS A 334 23.12 12.80 10.99
CA LYS A 334 24.06 11.85 10.38
C LYS A 334 25.50 12.05 10.87
N SER A 335 25.98 13.29 10.86
CA SER A 335 27.33 13.62 11.32
C SER A 335 27.52 13.29 12.80
N THR A 336 26.50 13.55 13.63
CA THR A 336 26.53 13.23 15.06
C THR A 336 26.60 11.72 15.27
N LEU A 337 25.74 10.96 14.59
CA LEU A 337 25.72 9.50 14.68
C LEU A 337 26.99 8.84 14.14
N GLU A 338 27.51 9.32 13.00
CA GLU A 338 28.77 8.84 12.43
C GLU A 338 29.97 9.15 13.33
N ASN A 339 29.97 10.31 13.98
CA ASN A 339 31.04 10.70 14.90
C ASN A 339 30.98 9.88 16.20
N ALA A 340 29.77 9.63 16.72
CA ALA A 340 29.57 8.73 17.85
C ALA A 340 30.10 7.32 17.53
N LEU A 341 29.75 6.76 16.36
CA LEU A 341 30.22 5.44 15.94
C LEU A 341 31.73 5.30 15.72
N LYS A 342 32.43 6.40 15.42
CA LYS A 342 33.90 6.42 15.23
C LYS A 342 34.69 6.42 16.52
N GLN A 343 34.05 6.68 17.67
CA GLN A 343 34.73 6.67 18.95
C GLN A 343 35.14 5.25 19.34
N PRO A 344 36.40 5.06 19.74
CA PRO A 344 36.89 3.74 20.15
C PRO A 344 36.25 3.22 21.44
N ASP A 345 35.88 4.15 22.32
CA ASP A 345 35.16 3.90 23.57
C ASP A 345 34.08 4.98 23.74
N LEU A 346 32.84 4.55 23.91
CA LEU A 346 31.72 5.47 24.06
C LEU A 346 31.58 6.00 25.50
N THR A 347 32.30 5.44 26.47
CA THR A 347 32.26 5.89 27.89
C THR A 347 32.88 7.29 28.07
N ASP A 348 33.80 7.71 27.19
CA ASP A 348 34.41 9.05 27.21
C ASP A 348 33.72 10.06 26.28
N PHE A 349 32.69 9.61 25.56
CA PHE A 349 31.90 10.45 24.66
C PHE A 349 30.78 11.10 25.42
N GLU A 350 30.94 12.35 25.79
CA GLU A 350 29.82 13.20 26.25
C GLU A 350 28.89 13.39 25.06
N LEU A 351 27.98 12.45 24.85
CA LEU A 351 26.86 12.62 23.91
C LEU A 351 26.14 13.88 24.35
N ASP A 352 26.28 14.96 23.57
CA ASP A 352 25.53 16.18 23.85
C ASP A 352 24.01 15.86 23.69
N ARG A 353 23.46 15.32 24.78
CA ARG A 353 22.04 14.95 24.93
C ARG A 353 21.13 16.08 24.45
N ASN A 354 21.51 17.32 24.76
CA ASN A 354 20.77 18.51 24.34
C ASN A 354 20.81 18.71 22.82
N SER A 355 21.93 18.46 22.20
CA SER A 355 22.08 18.59 20.74
C SER A 355 21.28 17.50 20.00
N LEU A 356 21.31 16.27 20.48
CA LEU A 356 20.51 15.17 19.94
C LEU A 356 19.01 15.40 20.12
N THR A 357 18.58 15.78 21.34
CA THR A 357 17.17 16.07 21.66
C THR A 357 16.66 17.25 20.84
N ASN A 358 17.43 18.34 20.75
CA ASN A 358 17.04 19.50 19.94
C ASN A 358 16.95 19.16 18.45
N SER A 359 17.92 18.42 17.91
CA SER A 359 17.90 17.99 16.51
C SER A 359 16.69 17.11 16.21
N PHE A 360 16.35 16.21 17.14
CA PHE A 360 15.18 15.35 17.01
C PHE A 360 13.87 16.14 17.13
N GLN A 361 13.74 17.05 18.11
CA GLN A 361 12.54 17.88 18.29
C GLN A 361 12.26 18.74 17.06
N MET A 362 13.31 19.29 16.48
CA MET A 362 13.20 20.08 15.25
C MET A 362 12.77 19.20 14.07
N LEU A 363 13.41 18.02 13.88
CA LEU A 363 13.03 17.09 12.83
C LEU A 363 11.58 16.57 13.01
N ALA A 364 11.20 16.24 14.23
CA ALA A 364 9.86 15.77 14.56
C ALA A 364 8.77 16.83 14.37
N SER A 365 9.12 18.12 14.53
CA SER A 365 8.20 19.22 14.24
C SER A 365 7.95 19.40 12.75
N GLU A 366 8.95 19.16 11.92
CA GLU A 366 8.89 19.31 10.48
C GLU A 366 8.24 18.11 9.77
N LEU A 367 8.35 16.91 10.35
CA LEU A 367 7.72 15.68 9.85
C LEU A 367 6.23 15.56 10.23
N ASP A 368 5.65 16.60 10.85
CA ASP A 368 4.25 16.63 11.29
C ASP A 368 3.84 15.44 12.17
N LEU A 369 4.82 14.91 12.93
CA LEU A 369 4.55 13.84 13.89
C LEU A 369 3.60 14.32 14.97
N SER A 370 2.64 13.49 15.34
CA SER A 370 1.75 13.78 16.45
C SER A 370 2.52 13.97 17.76
N SER A 371 1.95 14.73 18.69
CA SER A 371 2.56 14.92 20.01
C SER A 371 2.79 13.62 20.79
N ALA A 372 1.97 12.59 20.50
CA ALA A 372 2.13 11.26 21.08
C ALA A 372 3.35 10.52 20.50
N GLU A 373 3.51 10.54 19.19
CA GLU A 373 4.67 9.93 18.50
C GLU A 373 5.97 10.62 18.89
N ARG A 374 5.98 11.96 18.98
CA ARG A 374 7.14 12.72 19.47
C ARG A 374 7.55 12.28 20.88
N ALA A 375 6.56 12.22 21.79
CA ALA A 375 6.83 11.83 23.18
C ALA A 375 7.30 10.37 23.29
N GLU A 376 6.80 9.47 22.47
CA GLU A 376 7.23 8.07 22.44
C GLU A 376 8.71 7.94 22.02
N TYR A 377 9.10 8.63 20.94
CA TYR A 377 10.49 8.62 20.47
C TYR A 377 11.43 9.34 21.43
N GLU A 378 11.04 10.48 22.00
CA GLU A 378 11.83 11.18 23.01
C GLU A 378 12.04 10.33 24.27
N ASN A 379 11.01 9.64 24.73
CA ASN A 379 11.10 8.76 25.88
C ASN A 379 12.00 7.55 25.57
N ALA A 380 11.84 6.93 24.41
CA ALA A 380 12.68 5.80 23.99
C ALA A 380 14.16 6.17 23.91
N MET A 381 14.46 7.34 23.33
CA MET A 381 15.81 7.85 23.21
C MET A 381 16.42 8.18 24.60
N ASN A 382 15.65 8.87 25.45
CA ASN A 382 16.12 9.21 26.80
C ASN A 382 16.34 7.94 27.62
N GLN A 383 15.47 6.95 27.53
CA GLN A 383 15.62 5.67 28.21
C GLN A 383 16.87 4.92 27.76
N LEU A 384 17.14 4.88 26.45
CA LEU A 384 18.34 4.25 25.87
C LEU A 384 19.63 4.92 26.43
N LEU A 385 19.63 6.25 26.49
CA LEU A 385 20.76 7.02 27.01
C LEU A 385 20.93 6.81 28.53
N ASP A 386 19.83 6.81 29.30
CA ASP A 386 19.84 6.56 30.73
C ASP A 386 20.34 5.13 31.04
N ASP A 387 19.90 4.13 30.27
CA ASP A 387 20.32 2.74 30.42
C ASP A 387 21.81 2.56 30.10
N TYR A 388 22.34 3.29 29.13
CA TYR A 388 23.77 3.30 28.84
C TYR A 388 24.60 3.99 29.93
N GLU A 389 24.21 5.19 30.36
CA GLU A 389 24.88 5.93 31.46
C GLU A 389 24.87 5.15 32.77
N ASN A 390 23.85 4.36 33.04
CA ASN A 390 23.74 3.51 34.22
C ASN A 390 24.41 2.13 34.07
N GLY A 391 25.00 1.84 32.89
CA GLY A 391 25.68 0.58 32.61
C GLY A 391 24.74 -0.62 32.48
N ASN A 392 23.46 -0.36 32.19
CA ASN A 392 22.43 -1.40 31.97
C ASN A 392 22.50 -2.02 30.57
N ILE A 393 23.11 -1.33 29.63
CA ILE A 393 23.36 -1.82 28.28
C ILE A 393 24.84 -1.68 27.91
N SER A 394 25.32 -2.57 27.06
CA SER A 394 26.72 -2.63 26.64
C SER A 394 27.02 -1.63 25.51
N ASP A 395 28.32 -1.31 25.34
CA ASP A 395 28.82 -0.54 24.19
C ASP A 395 28.40 -1.17 22.84
N ALA A 396 28.31 -2.49 22.76
CA ALA A 396 27.85 -3.18 21.56
C ALA A 396 26.37 -2.92 21.28
N GLU A 397 25.51 -2.95 22.28
CA GLU A 397 24.08 -2.70 22.14
C GLU A 397 23.78 -1.25 21.78
N ILE A 398 24.51 -0.28 22.36
CA ILE A 398 24.33 1.12 21.98
C ILE A 398 24.85 1.38 20.54
N ARG A 399 25.93 0.71 20.12
CA ARG A 399 26.42 0.79 18.73
C ARG A 399 25.42 0.20 17.76
N GLU A 400 24.73 -0.87 18.11
CA GLU A 400 23.65 -1.44 17.33
C GLU A 400 22.49 -0.44 17.18
N ALA A 401 22.08 0.20 18.28
CA ALA A 401 21.06 1.24 18.28
C ALA A 401 21.47 2.47 17.44
N LEU A 402 22.71 2.92 17.56
CA LEU A 402 23.25 4.02 16.75
C LEU A 402 23.29 3.67 15.24
N ASN A 403 23.66 2.43 14.88
CA ASN A 403 23.62 1.97 13.51
C ASN A 403 22.17 1.87 12.98
N ALA A 404 21.23 1.42 13.80
CA ALA A 404 19.81 1.42 13.46
C ALA A 404 19.28 2.85 13.24
N ALA A 405 19.65 3.78 14.12
CA ALA A 405 19.32 5.20 13.95
C ALA A 405 19.95 5.80 12.68
N LEU A 406 21.21 5.47 12.39
CA LEU A 406 21.87 5.91 11.16
C LEU A 406 21.19 5.37 9.90
N ALA A 407 20.70 4.13 9.94
CA ALA A 407 19.92 3.56 8.84
C ALA A 407 18.58 4.29 8.66
N GLN A 408 17.92 4.70 9.74
CA GLN A 408 16.69 5.52 9.67
C GLN A 408 16.98 6.91 9.07
N VAL A 409 18.06 7.56 9.47
CA VAL A 409 18.49 8.83 8.84
C VAL A 409 18.77 8.63 7.36
N GLY A 410 19.38 7.51 6.96
CA GLY A 410 19.56 7.16 5.55
C GLY A 410 18.25 7.00 4.78
N ASN A 411 17.23 6.42 5.40
CA ASN A 411 15.89 6.34 4.81
C ASN A 411 15.26 7.73 4.66
N ALA A 412 15.34 8.55 5.69
CA ALA A 412 14.85 9.94 5.64
C ALA A 412 15.62 10.80 4.60
N GLU A 413 16.93 10.57 4.39
CA GLU A 413 17.68 11.19 3.30
C GLU A 413 17.13 10.80 1.92
N ASN A 414 16.73 9.53 1.73
CA ASN A 414 16.11 9.08 0.48
C ASN A 414 14.73 9.72 0.26
N GLU A 415 13.93 9.84 1.32
CA GLU A 415 12.64 10.54 1.28
C GLU A 415 12.82 12.04 0.96
N TYR A 416 13.80 12.68 1.59
CA TYR A 416 14.18 14.04 1.27
C TYR A 416 14.57 14.19 -0.21
N GLN A 417 15.39 13.29 -0.75
CA GLN A 417 15.79 13.36 -2.17
C GLN A 417 14.58 13.19 -3.10
N SER A 418 13.63 12.33 -2.73
CA SER A 418 12.40 12.15 -3.48
C SER A 418 11.52 13.40 -3.42
N ALA A 419 11.35 13.98 -2.24
CA ALA A 419 10.60 15.23 -2.05
C ALA A 419 11.27 16.40 -2.78
N ARG A 420 12.62 16.47 -2.75
CA ARG A 420 13.40 17.47 -3.47
C ARG A 420 13.20 17.35 -4.98
N ALA A 421 13.29 16.14 -5.52
CA ALA A 421 13.08 15.89 -6.95
C ALA A 421 11.64 16.27 -7.38
N THR A 422 10.67 16.03 -6.52
CA THR A 422 9.26 16.42 -6.76
C THR A 422 9.13 17.94 -6.79
N LEU A 423 9.71 18.65 -5.81
CA LEU A 423 9.69 20.11 -5.74
C LEU A 423 10.40 20.76 -6.95
N ASP A 424 11.55 20.20 -7.37
CA ASP A 424 12.30 20.68 -8.53
C ASP A 424 11.53 20.40 -9.85
N ALA A 425 10.81 19.28 -9.92
CA ALA A 425 9.94 18.98 -11.05
C ALA A 425 8.71 19.91 -11.12
N GLU A 426 8.17 20.33 -9.97
CA GLU A 426 7.09 21.32 -9.92
C GLU A 426 7.55 22.70 -10.33
N LYS A 427 8.77 23.10 -9.98
CA LYS A 427 9.37 24.35 -10.46
C LYS A 427 9.46 24.45 -11.97
N THR A 428 9.66 23.34 -12.65
CA THR A 428 9.77 23.29 -14.12
C THR A 428 8.43 23.22 -14.82
N LYS A 429 7.33 22.92 -14.08
CA LYS A 429 5.96 22.86 -14.65
C LYS A 429 5.23 24.20 -14.59
N LYS A 430 5.66 25.11 -13.75
CA LYS A 430 5.15 26.48 -13.60
C LYS A 430 6.05 27.49 -14.30
#